data_e25962ba0da102113fd2545654698340
#
_entry.id   e25962ba0da102113fd2545654698340
#
_cell.length_a   1.000
_cell.length_b   1.000
_cell.length_c   1.000
_cell.angle_alpha   90.00
_cell.angle_beta   90.00
_cell.angle_gamma   90.00
#
_symmetry.space_group_name_H-M   'P 1'
#
loop_
_entity.id
_entity.type
_entity.pdbx_description
1 polymer ?
#
loop_
_entity_poly.entity_id
_entity_poly.type
_entity_poly.pdbx_seq_one_letter_code
_entity_poly.pdbx_strand_id
1 'polypeptide(L)'
;MIKGHGDDTYLYNRPMVANFSSNVYSHADLSALKAYLKERLDVIGSYPAPEASHLEALIAEQLHIAPDEVLVTSGATQGIYLLAQAFGGSRSAILQPTFSEYADACRMHGHQVKSLFLLPGEREDYRLPEDVRMLWLCNPNNPTGQVVPLDTMRRLLDHNPQVLFVIDQSYEDFTLKYLLTEREVMERGHVLLLHSLTKRFAVPGLRLGYLTGDAKLLARVRSHQMPWAVNALALEAGEWLLKRGGCCVPVSLGAYLNETARLRERMQALGALEVWESDTHFLLVRLRMGKAAALKEWLMQEKGILIRDASNFEGLDDSYFRVATQDPEENDLLVESIAEWLTI
;
A
#
# COMPACT_ATOMS: atom_id res chain seq x y z
N MET A 1 -3.02 0.22 -18.98
CA MET A 1 -3.63 0.00 -17.64
C MET A 1 -3.70 -1.50 -17.40
N ILE A 2 -3.07 -1.96 -16.33
CA ILE A 2 -3.09 -3.37 -15.95
C ILE A 2 -4.50 -3.71 -15.46
N LYS A 3 -5.05 -4.83 -15.93
CA LYS A 3 -6.30 -5.39 -15.42
C LYS A 3 -6.00 -6.17 -14.13
N GLY A 4 -6.88 -6.09 -13.13
CA GLY A 4 -6.79 -6.89 -11.92
C GLY A 4 -6.15 -6.13 -10.75
N HIS A 5 -6.81 -5.09 -10.25
CA HIS A 5 -6.53 -4.49 -8.94
C HIS A 5 -7.17 -5.31 -7.82
N GLY A 6 -6.74 -5.08 -6.57
CA GLY A 6 -7.46 -5.63 -5.42
C GLY A 6 -8.83 -4.96 -5.25
N ASP A 7 -9.71 -5.63 -4.50
CA ASP A 7 -11.07 -5.14 -4.21
C ASP A 7 -11.94 -4.94 -5.47
N ASP A 8 -11.92 -5.91 -6.35
CA ASP A 8 -12.72 -5.96 -7.57
C ASP A 8 -14.16 -6.49 -7.33
N THR A 9 -14.73 -6.16 -6.16
CA THR A 9 -16.09 -6.50 -5.73
C THR A 9 -17.15 -6.09 -6.75
N TYR A 10 -16.93 -4.99 -7.45
CA TYR A 10 -17.83 -4.45 -8.48
C TYR A 10 -18.00 -5.38 -9.70
N LEU A 11 -17.16 -6.39 -9.85
CA LEU A 11 -17.30 -7.42 -10.90
C LEU A 11 -18.33 -8.49 -10.55
N TYR A 12 -18.74 -8.59 -9.29
CA TYR A 12 -19.58 -9.66 -8.79
C TYR A 12 -20.93 -9.12 -8.33
N ASN A 13 -22.00 -9.66 -8.90
CA ASN A 13 -23.36 -9.36 -8.48
C ASN A 13 -23.86 -10.36 -7.43
N ARG A 14 -23.11 -10.51 -6.33
CA ARG A 14 -23.38 -11.48 -5.25
C ARG A 14 -23.06 -10.85 -3.90
N PRO A 15 -23.81 -11.18 -2.82
CA PRO A 15 -23.43 -10.79 -1.47
C PRO A 15 -22.04 -11.32 -1.10
N MET A 16 -21.22 -10.43 -0.56
CA MET A 16 -19.89 -10.79 -0.06
C MET A 16 -20.00 -11.21 1.39
N VAL A 17 -19.40 -12.34 1.73
CA VAL A 17 -19.29 -12.86 3.09
C VAL A 17 -18.02 -12.33 3.75
N ALA A 18 -16.88 -12.41 3.03
CA ALA A 18 -15.60 -11.92 3.54
C ALA A 18 -14.70 -11.41 2.40
N ASN A 19 -13.98 -10.30 2.66
CA ASN A 19 -13.08 -9.66 1.68
C ASN A 19 -11.63 -9.69 2.15
N PHE A 20 -10.85 -10.62 1.62
CA PHE A 20 -9.42 -10.76 1.85
C PHE A 20 -8.55 -10.07 0.78
N SER A 21 -9.18 -9.39 -0.19
CA SER A 21 -8.49 -8.87 -1.39
C SER A 21 -7.91 -7.47 -1.20
N SER A 22 -8.51 -6.62 -0.38
CA SER A 22 -8.27 -5.16 -0.39
C SER A 22 -7.08 -4.68 0.45
N ASN A 23 -6.52 -5.47 1.35
CA ASN A 23 -5.58 -5.04 2.40
C ASN A 23 -6.11 -3.86 3.24
N VAL A 24 -7.42 -3.81 3.43
CA VAL A 24 -8.12 -2.87 4.30
C VAL A 24 -8.88 -3.69 5.32
N TYR A 25 -8.80 -3.31 6.59
CA TYR A 25 -9.54 -4.01 7.64
C TYR A 25 -11.05 -3.77 7.46
N SER A 26 -11.80 -4.84 7.15
CA SER A 26 -13.21 -4.75 6.75
C SER A 26 -14.17 -4.41 7.90
N HIS A 27 -13.78 -4.69 9.15
CA HIS A 27 -14.58 -4.46 10.35
C HIS A 27 -14.27 -3.14 11.07
N ALA A 28 -13.61 -2.19 10.39
CA ALA A 28 -13.35 -0.87 10.95
C ALA A 28 -14.65 -0.14 11.31
N ASP A 29 -14.77 0.33 12.54
CA ASP A 29 -15.91 1.16 12.94
C ASP A 29 -15.76 2.58 12.42
N LEU A 30 -16.44 2.87 11.33
CA LEU A 30 -16.52 4.18 10.71
C LEU A 30 -17.77 4.99 11.13
N SER A 31 -18.54 4.54 12.12
CA SER A 31 -19.81 5.16 12.52
C SER A 31 -19.65 6.63 12.92
N ALA A 32 -18.65 6.93 13.74
CA ALA A 32 -18.36 8.29 14.19
C ALA A 32 -17.88 9.21 13.05
N LEU A 33 -17.06 8.71 12.12
CA LEU A 33 -16.65 9.45 10.92
C LEU A 33 -17.85 9.71 10.02
N LYS A 34 -18.71 8.71 9.79
CA LYS A 34 -19.93 8.85 8.98
C LYS A 34 -20.89 9.87 9.57
N ALA A 35 -21.06 9.88 10.89
CA ALA A 35 -21.88 10.89 11.59
C ALA A 35 -21.30 12.28 11.38
N TYR A 36 -19.99 12.47 11.60
CA TYR A 36 -19.33 13.75 11.38
C TYR A 36 -19.48 14.25 9.94
N LEU A 37 -19.22 13.39 8.95
CA LEU A 37 -19.34 13.76 7.53
C LEU A 37 -20.78 14.09 7.14
N LYS A 38 -21.79 13.41 7.73
CA LYS A 38 -23.20 13.72 7.50
C LYS A 38 -23.56 15.15 7.91
N GLU A 39 -22.99 15.64 9.02
CA GLU A 39 -23.17 17.02 9.49
C GLU A 39 -22.43 18.06 8.63
N ARG A 40 -21.47 17.62 7.83
CA ARG A 40 -20.62 18.46 6.97
C ARG A 40 -20.93 18.33 5.48
N LEU A 41 -22.01 17.65 5.09
CA LEU A 41 -22.33 17.42 3.68
C LEU A 41 -22.46 18.72 2.87
N ASP A 42 -22.79 19.85 3.49
CA ASP A 42 -22.93 21.14 2.80
C ASP A 42 -21.62 21.64 2.17
N VAL A 43 -20.44 21.09 2.59
CA VAL A 43 -19.14 21.44 1.96
C VAL A 43 -19.08 21.07 0.48
N ILE A 44 -19.92 20.12 0.01
CA ILE A 44 -19.98 19.73 -1.42
C ILE A 44 -20.53 20.84 -2.32
N GLY A 45 -21.20 21.83 -1.75
CA GLY A 45 -21.76 22.97 -2.48
C GLY A 45 -20.76 24.05 -2.88
N SER A 46 -19.49 23.93 -2.46
CA SER A 46 -18.45 24.94 -2.70
C SER A 46 -17.11 24.29 -3.07
N TYR A 47 -16.30 24.99 -3.86
CA TYR A 47 -14.93 24.54 -4.09
C TYR A 47 -14.13 24.58 -2.76
N PRO A 48 -13.38 23.52 -2.45
CA PRO A 48 -12.41 23.59 -1.36
C PRO A 48 -11.26 24.54 -1.70
N ALA A 49 -10.31 24.72 -0.78
CA ALA A 49 -9.06 25.40 -1.11
C ALA A 49 -8.35 24.67 -2.27
N PRO A 50 -7.70 25.40 -3.21
CA PRO A 50 -7.03 24.80 -4.36
C PRO A 50 -5.94 23.79 -3.96
N GLU A 51 -5.27 24.03 -2.84
CA GLU A 51 -4.27 23.18 -2.22
C GLU A 51 -4.78 22.66 -0.87
N ALA A 52 -4.29 21.53 -0.43
CA ALA A 52 -4.66 20.94 0.86
C ALA A 52 -3.84 21.50 2.04
N SER A 53 -3.46 22.77 2.00
CA SER A 53 -2.46 23.41 2.89
C SER A 53 -2.78 23.24 4.37
N HIS A 54 -4.07 23.26 4.74
CA HIS A 54 -4.48 23.07 6.13
C HIS A 54 -4.23 21.62 6.62
N LEU A 55 -4.53 20.64 5.78
CA LEU A 55 -4.27 19.23 6.08
C LEU A 55 -2.77 18.93 6.05
N GLU A 56 -2.01 19.54 5.13
CA GLU A 56 -0.54 19.46 5.08
C GLU A 56 0.10 20.01 6.35
N ALA A 57 -0.35 21.17 6.84
CA ALA A 57 0.14 21.75 8.08
C ALA A 57 -0.14 20.83 9.30
N LEU A 58 -1.31 20.20 9.35
CA LEU A 58 -1.67 19.28 10.43
C LEU A 58 -0.81 18.01 10.41
N ILE A 59 -0.54 17.46 9.21
CA ILE A 59 0.36 16.30 9.05
C ILE A 59 1.79 16.69 9.47
N ALA A 60 2.28 17.83 8.99
CA ALA A 60 3.61 18.33 9.30
C ALA A 60 3.82 18.52 10.82
N GLU A 61 2.83 19.07 11.51
CA GLU A 61 2.84 19.21 12.98
C GLU A 61 2.98 17.83 13.67
N GLN A 62 2.21 16.84 13.25
CA GLN A 62 2.26 15.48 13.82
C GLN A 62 3.59 14.76 13.56
N LEU A 63 4.18 15.01 12.40
CA LEU A 63 5.46 14.41 12.00
C LEU A 63 6.69 15.22 12.45
N HIS A 64 6.48 16.41 13.03
CA HIS A 64 7.54 17.35 13.44
C HIS A 64 8.46 17.78 12.28
N ILE A 65 7.87 18.06 11.12
CA ILE A 65 8.54 18.55 9.91
C ILE A 65 7.89 19.87 9.44
N ALA A 66 8.44 20.51 8.41
CA ALA A 66 7.87 21.73 7.85
C ALA A 66 6.67 21.44 6.91
N PRO A 67 5.68 22.35 6.80
CA PRO A 67 4.52 22.14 5.93
C PRO A 67 4.85 21.97 4.44
N ASP A 68 5.93 22.56 3.94
CA ASP A 68 6.40 22.43 2.57
C ASP A 68 7.14 21.08 2.31
N GLU A 69 7.40 20.31 3.37
CA GLU A 69 7.90 18.94 3.34
C GLU A 69 6.76 17.89 3.31
N VAL A 70 5.51 18.34 3.12
CA VAL A 70 4.33 17.50 2.97
C VAL A 70 3.58 17.88 1.69
N LEU A 71 3.09 16.90 0.94
CA LEU A 71 2.20 17.08 -0.19
C LEU A 71 1.03 16.09 -0.12
N VAL A 72 -0.17 16.60 0.19
CA VAL A 72 -1.39 15.79 0.24
C VAL A 72 -1.89 15.46 -1.19
N THR A 73 -2.32 14.22 -1.38
CA THR A 73 -2.75 13.70 -2.69
C THR A 73 -4.09 12.96 -2.59
N SER A 74 -4.78 12.83 -3.73
CA SER A 74 -6.00 12.03 -3.85
C SER A 74 -5.67 10.52 -3.82
N GLY A 75 -5.28 10.03 -2.64
CA GLY A 75 -4.71 8.71 -2.40
C GLY A 75 -3.25 8.60 -2.84
N ALA A 76 -2.56 7.60 -2.29
CA ALA A 76 -1.17 7.29 -2.62
C ALA A 76 -0.95 7.09 -4.13
N THR A 77 -1.93 6.54 -4.84
CA THR A 77 -1.85 6.33 -6.30
C THR A 77 -1.64 7.64 -7.06
N GLN A 78 -2.36 8.73 -6.71
CA GLN A 78 -2.07 10.03 -7.34
C GLN A 78 -0.63 10.47 -7.08
N GLY A 79 -0.12 10.26 -5.87
CA GLY A 79 1.28 10.55 -5.53
C GLY A 79 2.27 9.79 -6.44
N ILE A 80 2.01 8.50 -6.71
CA ILE A 80 2.81 7.69 -7.63
C ILE A 80 2.87 8.34 -9.01
N TYR A 81 1.71 8.68 -9.59
CA TYR A 81 1.65 9.28 -10.93
C TYR A 81 2.26 10.68 -11.00
N LEU A 82 2.07 11.51 -9.98
CA LEU A 82 2.70 12.84 -9.88
C LEU A 82 4.24 12.73 -9.80
N LEU A 83 4.76 11.79 -9.02
CA LEU A 83 6.19 11.53 -8.94
C LEU A 83 6.75 11.07 -10.28
N ALA A 84 6.11 10.11 -10.94
CA ALA A 84 6.53 9.65 -12.26
C ALA A 84 6.48 10.78 -13.29
N GLN A 85 5.46 11.64 -13.24
CA GLN A 85 5.34 12.81 -14.12
C GLN A 85 6.42 13.86 -13.85
N ALA A 86 6.65 14.21 -12.58
CA ALA A 86 7.62 15.23 -12.20
C ALA A 86 9.06 14.84 -12.57
N PHE A 87 9.38 13.55 -12.56
CA PHE A 87 10.69 13.00 -12.94
C PHE A 87 10.66 12.25 -14.26
N GLY A 88 9.76 12.64 -15.18
CA GLY A 88 9.55 12.00 -16.49
C GLY A 88 10.84 11.79 -17.27
N GLY A 89 10.91 10.68 -18.02
CA GLY A 89 12.08 10.28 -18.79
C GLY A 89 13.25 9.70 -18.00
N SER A 90 13.11 9.54 -16.67
CA SER A 90 14.18 8.98 -15.82
C SER A 90 14.46 7.50 -16.13
N ARG A 91 15.68 7.05 -15.84
CA ARG A 91 16.02 5.62 -15.77
C ARG A 91 15.65 5.11 -14.38
N SER A 92 14.50 4.44 -14.32
CA SER A 92 13.88 3.99 -13.07
C SER A 92 14.05 2.50 -12.89
N ALA A 93 14.52 2.10 -11.71
CA ALA A 93 14.47 0.72 -11.25
C ALA A 93 13.25 0.52 -10.34
N ILE A 94 12.65 -0.66 -10.39
CA ILE A 94 11.53 -1.05 -9.52
C ILE A 94 11.88 -2.38 -8.88
N LEU A 95 11.82 -2.42 -7.55
CA LEU A 95 12.08 -3.64 -6.79
C LEU A 95 10.83 -4.54 -6.83
N GLN A 96 10.94 -5.66 -7.52
CA GLN A 96 9.86 -6.64 -7.78
C GLN A 96 9.97 -7.89 -6.88
N PRO A 97 8.86 -8.64 -6.68
CA PRO A 97 7.49 -8.30 -7.06
C PRO A 97 6.92 -7.18 -6.20
N THR A 98 6.21 -6.23 -6.79
CA THR A 98 5.60 -5.12 -6.06
C THR A 98 4.37 -4.56 -6.79
N PHE A 99 3.76 -3.51 -6.23
CA PHE A 99 2.55 -2.88 -6.77
C PHE A 99 2.78 -2.35 -8.19
N SER A 100 1.95 -2.82 -9.11
CA SER A 100 2.12 -2.59 -10.56
C SER A 100 2.05 -1.12 -10.99
N GLU A 101 1.36 -0.27 -10.20
CA GLU A 101 1.19 1.14 -10.53
C GLU A 101 2.51 1.92 -10.61
N TYR A 102 3.57 1.48 -9.93
CA TYR A 102 4.89 2.13 -10.09
C TYR A 102 5.40 1.98 -11.53
N ALA A 103 5.33 0.77 -12.08
CA ALA A 103 5.76 0.50 -13.44
C ALA A 103 4.86 1.19 -14.49
N ASP A 104 3.54 1.18 -14.26
CA ASP A 104 2.56 1.79 -15.16
C ASP A 104 2.73 3.31 -15.20
N ALA A 105 2.84 3.96 -14.04
CA ALA A 105 3.10 5.40 -13.95
C ALA A 105 4.43 5.78 -14.61
N CYS A 106 5.50 5.03 -14.33
CA CYS A 106 6.81 5.25 -14.96
C CYS A 106 6.74 5.13 -16.49
N ARG A 107 6.12 4.07 -17.01
CA ARG A 107 5.97 3.86 -18.46
C ARG A 107 5.13 4.96 -19.10
N MET A 108 4.02 5.37 -18.45
CA MET A 108 3.15 6.44 -18.93
C MET A 108 3.89 7.77 -19.09
N HIS A 109 4.85 8.05 -18.22
CA HIS A 109 5.63 9.28 -18.22
C HIS A 109 7.02 9.13 -18.85
N GLY A 110 7.21 8.10 -19.70
CA GLY A 110 8.39 7.93 -20.55
C GLY A 110 9.65 7.48 -19.84
N HIS A 111 9.56 6.91 -18.64
CA HIS A 111 10.72 6.34 -17.96
C HIS A 111 11.23 5.09 -18.68
N GLN A 112 12.55 4.91 -18.64
CA GLN A 112 13.17 3.62 -18.96
C GLN A 112 13.12 2.74 -17.71
N VAL A 113 12.18 1.78 -17.69
CA VAL A 113 11.91 0.96 -16.51
C VAL A 113 12.75 -0.31 -16.53
N LYS A 114 13.41 -0.60 -15.42
CA LYS A 114 14.17 -1.83 -15.15
C LYS A 114 13.63 -2.52 -13.89
N SER A 115 13.25 -3.78 -14.01
CA SER A 115 12.86 -4.59 -12.87
C SER A 115 14.08 -5.15 -12.17
N LEU A 116 14.11 -5.07 -10.84
CA LEU A 116 15.13 -5.66 -9.99
C LEU A 116 14.46 -6.67 -9.05
N PHE A 117 14.98 -7.89 -9.03
CA PHE A 117 14.53 -8.97 -8.15
C PHE A 117 15.59 -9.19 -7.07
N LEU A 118 15.66 -8.26 -6.10
CA LEU A 118 16.55 -8.37 -4.95
C LEU A 118 15.79 -9.04 -3.83
N LEU A 119 16.19 -10.23 -3.44
CA LEU A 119 15.74 -10.81 -2.18
C LEU A 119 16.53 -10.17 -1.03
N PRO A 120 15.88 -9.78 0.08
CA PRO A 120 16.59 -9.29 1.25
C PRO A 120 17.63 -10.33 1.70
N GLY A 121 18.92 -9.96 1.73
CA GLY A 121 20.01 -10.83 2.17
C GLY A 121 20.80 -11.53 1.08
N GLU A 122 20.39 -11.51 -0.19
CA GLU A 122 21.13 -12.19 -1.28
C GLU A 122 22.30 -11.40 -1.87
N ARG A 123 22.47 -10.12 -1.55
CA ARG A 123 23.59 -9.30 -2.01
C ARG A 123 24.21 -8.54 -0.85
N GLU A 124 25.48 -8.77 -0.60
CA GLU A 124 26.32 -7.93 0.28
C GLU A 124 26.63 -6.56 -0.35
N ASP A 125 26.47 -6.43 -1.67
CA ASP A 125 26.69 -5.18 -2.41
C ASP A 125 25.33 -4.47 -2.64
N TYR A 126 25.12 -3.38 -1.91
CA TYR A 126 23.92 -2.53 -1.99
C TYR A 126 23.96 -1.54 -3.17
N ARG A 127 24.88 -1.69 -4.11
CA ARG A 127 24.99 -0.79 -5.26
C ARG A 127 23.94 -1.10 -6.31
N LEU A 128 23.25 -0.07 -6.72
CA LEU A 128 22.36 -0.12 -7.88
C LEU A 128 23.15 -0.05 -9.18
N PRO A 129 22.59 -0.51 -10.31
CA PRO A 129 23.21 -0.30 -11.61
C PRO A 129 23.53 1.18 -11.85
N GLU A 130 24.71 1.47 -12.41
CA GLU A 130 25.24 2.84 -12.57
C GLU A 130 24.34 3.79 -13.36
N ASP A 131 23.49 3.24 -14.22
CA ASP A 131 22.57 3.99 -15.04
C ASP A 131 21.25 4.34 -14.32
N VAL A 132 20.93 3.74 -13.18
CA VAL A 132 19.72 4.03 -12.40
C VAL A 132 19.78 5.44 -11.80
N ARG A 133 18.68 6.18 -11.94
CA ARG A 133 18.53 7.53 -11.37
C ARG A 133 17.36 7.62 -10.39
N MET A 134 16.45 6.67 -10.44
CA MET A 134 15.29 6.60 -9.55
C MET A 134 15.02 5.15 -9.17
N LEU A 135 14.80 4.88 -7.88
CA LEU A 135 14.39 3.55 -7.40
C LEU A 135 13.03 3.65 -6.72
N TRP A 136 12.15 2.74 -7.10
CA TRP A 136 10.84 2.55 -6.49
C TRP A 136 10.84 1.26 -5.69
N LEU A 137 10.39 1.34 -4.45
CA LEU A 137 10.18 0.18 -3.60
C LEU A 137 9.03 0.42 -2.62
N CYS A 138 8.37 -0.65 -2.21
CA CYS A 138 7.33 -0.65 -1.19
C CYS A 138 7.89 -1.27 0.10
N ASN A 139 7.72 -0.60 1.23
CA ASN A 139 8.26 -1.07 2.50
C ASN A 139 7.39 -0.63 3.69
N PRO A 140 6.52 -1.51 4.21
CA PRO A 140 6.34 -2.95 3.93
C PRO A 140 5.85 -3.24 2.52
N ASN A 141 6.34 -4.32 1.89
CA ASN A 141 6.08 -4.60 0.48
C ASN A 141 4.73 -5.29 0.23
N ASN A 142 3.99 -4.81 -0.74
CA ASN A 142 2.85 -5.50 -1.33
C ASN A 142 3.28 -6.11 -2.68
N PRO A 143 3.22 -7.46 -2.89
CA PRO A 143 2.34 -8.40 -2.20
C PRO A 143 2.98 -9.26 -1.11
N THR A 144 4.28 -9.17 -0.86
CA THR A 144 5.01 -10.14 -0.01
C THR A 144 4.78 -9.96 1.49
N GLY A 145 4.36 -8.78 1.93
CA GLY A 145 4.22 -8.42 3.34
C GLY A 145 5.55 -8.23 4.08
N GLN A 146 6.67 -8.36 3.39
CA GLN A 146 8.00 -8.28 4.00
C GLN A 146 8.47 -6.84 4.17
N VAL A 147 9.25 -6.61 5.23
CA VAL A 147 9.94 -5.35 5.51
C VAL A 147 11.42 -5.51 5.21
N VAL A 148 11.96 -4.61 4.40
CA VAL A 148 13.41 -4.45 4.26
C VAL A 148 13.97 -3.96 5.60
N PRO A 149 14.89 -4.68 6.25
CA PRO A 149 15.45 -4.26 7.53
C PRO A 149 16.02 -2.85 7.47
N LEU A 150 15.80 -2.05 8.52
CA LEU A 150 16.18 -0.63 8.54
C LEU A 150 17.66 -0.39 8.23
N ASP A 151 18.55 -1.23 8.77
CA ASP A 151 20.00 -1.12 8.49
C ASP A 151 20.34 -1.45 7.03
N THR A 152 19.63 -2.39 6.42
CA THR A 152 19.72 -2.70 4.99
C THR A 152 19.27 -1.51 4.16
N MET A 153 18.14 -0.89 4.54
CA MET A 153 17.63 0.30 3.88
C MET A 153 18.63 1.46 3.96
N ARG A 154 19.17 1.73 5.15
CA ARG A 154 20.19 2.79 5.35
C ARG A 154 21.40 2.56 4.47
N ARG A 155 21.93 1.34 4.42
CA ARG A 155 23.09 0.99 3.55
C ARG A 155 22.75 1.19 2.07
N LEU A 156 21.56 0.77 1.64
CA LEU A 156 21.11 0.98 0.26
C LEU A 156 21.10 2.45 -0.13
N LEU A 157 20.58 3.32 0.75
CA LEU A 157 20.58 4.77 0.55
C LEU A 157 21.99 5.35 0.54
N ASP A 158 22.83 4.98 1.51
CA ASP A 158 24.21 5.51 1.68
C ASP A 158 25.12 5.14 0.51
N HIS A 159 24.94 3.96 -0.11
CA HIS A 159 25.73 3.52 -1.26
C HIS A 159 25.26 4.13 -2.59
N ASN A 160 24.08 4.78 -2.62
CA ASN A 160 23.49 5.31 -3.84
C ASN A 160 22.97 6.76 -3.69
N PRO A 161 23.79 7.71 -3.21
CA PRO A 161 23.33 9.08 -2.91
C PRO A 161 22.90 9.87 -4.15
N GLN A 162 23.26 9.38 -5.36
CA GLN A 162 22.88 9.99 -6.64
C GLN A 162 21.52 9.51 -7.18
N VAL A 163 20.88 8.56 -6.50
CA VAL A 163 19.60 7.97 -6.90
C VAL A 163 18.50 8.58 -6.06
N LEU A 164 17.41 9.00 -6.70
CA LEU A 164 16.19 9.39 -6.01
C LEU A 164 15.44 8.12 -5.59
N PHE A 165 15.17 7.98 -4.31
CA PHE A 165 14.39 6.86 -3.78
C PHE A 165 12.95 7.29 -3.55
N VAL A 166 12.01 6.51 -4.07
CA VAL A 166 10.58 6.57 -3.74
C VAL A 166 10.24 5.32 -2.94
N ILE A 167 9.93 5.51 -1.68
CA ILE A 167 9.63 4.42 -0.74
C ILE A 167 8.17 4.53 -0.33
N ASP A 168 7.37 3.57 -0.77
CA ASP A 168 5.96 3.49 -0.40
C ASP A 168 5.81 2.83 0.97
N GLN A 169 5.41 3.61 1.97
CA GLN A 169 5.14 3.18 3.33
C GLN A 169 3.62 3.06 3.62
N SER A 170 2.80 2.80 2.61
CA SER A 170 1.33 2.68 2.78
C SER A 170 0.89 1.68 3.84
N TYR A 171 1.75 0.78 4.27
CA TYR A 171 1.48 -0.24 5.29
C TYR A 171 2.30 -0.05 6.58
N GLU A 172 2.84 1.13 6.83
CA GLU A 172 3.67 1.46 8.00
C GLU A 172 2.96 1.18 9.34
N ASP A 173 1.66 1.46 9.43
CA ASP A 173 0.86 1.23 10.63
C ASP A 173 0.57 -0.26 10.92
N PHE A 174 0.96 -1.17 10.02
CA PHE A 174 0.66 -2.60 10.10
C PHE A 174 1.90 -3.48 10.30
N THR A 175 3.00 -2.90 10.79
CA THR A 175 4.21 -3.65 11.12
C THR A 175 4.78 -3.21 12.46
N LEU A 176 5.44 -4.14 13.16
CA LEU A 176 6.22 -3.84 14.37
C LEU A 176 7.71 -3.62 14.05
N LYS A 177 8.09 -3.70 12.77
CA LYS A 177 9.46 -3.43 12.33
C LYS A 177 9.70 -1.94 12.24
N TYR A 178 10.93 -1.53 12.54
CA TYR A 178 11.35 -0.15 12.36
C TYR A 178 11.51 0.19 10.87
N LEU A 179 10.95 1.32 10.47
CA LEU A 179 11.03 1.88 9.12
C LEU A 179 11.85 3.18 9.15
N LEU A 180 12.15 3.74 7.97
CA LEU A 180 12.72 5.08 7.88
C LEU A 180 11.74 6.11 8.43
N THR A 181 12.28 7.04 9.20
CA THR A 181 11.54 8.19 9.72
C THR A 181 11.65 9.39 8.77
N GLU A 182 10.70 10.30 8.85
CA GLU A 182 10.72 11.56 8.09
C GLU A 182 12.00 12.34 8.34
N ARG A 183 12.47 12.39 9.59
CA ARG A 183 13.72 13.05 9.94
C ARG A 183 14.92 12.49 9.17
N GLU A 184 15.06 11.16 9.12
CA GLU A 184 16.14 10.51 8.35
C GLU A 184 16.05 10.80 6.85
N VAL A 185 14.81 10.93 6.34
CA VAL A 185 14.53 11.28 4.94
C VAL A 185 14.95 12.72 4.64
N MET A 186 14.61 13.69 5.52
CA MET A 186 14.99 15.09 5.37
C MET A 186 16.51 15.26 5.43
N GLU A 187 17.20 14.57 6.36
CA GLU A 187 18.65 14.63 6.49
C GLU A 187 19.39 14.11 5.23
N ARG A 188 18.77 13.18 4.47
CA ARG A 188 19.35 12.61 3.25
C ARG A 188 19.07 13.41 1.98
N GLY A 189 17.91 14.06 1.88
CA GLY A 189 17.53 14.93 0.78
C GLY A 189 17.33 14.29 -0.60
N HIS A 190 17.42 12.97 -0.72
CA HIS A 190 17.20 12.21 -1.98
C HIS A 190 16.19 11.06 -1.82
N VAL A 191 15.34 11.15 -0.81
CA VAL A 191 14.31 10.15 -0.50
C VAL A 191 12.96 10.85 -0.42
N LEU A 192 11.94 10.22 -0.99
CA LEU A 192 10.53 10.61 -0.85
C LEU A 192 9.76 9.42 -0.29
N LEU A 193 8.99 9.64 0.77
CA LEU A 193 8.07 8.64 1.30
C LEU A 193 6.68 8.88 0.75
N LEU A 194 5.96 7.79 0.53
CA LEU A 194 4.56 7.77 0.12
C LEU A 194 3.73 7.11 1.22
N HIS A 195 2.66 7.77 1.65
CA HIS A 195 1.80 7.36 2.75
C HIS A 195 0.35 7.22 2.32
N SER A 196 -0.38 6.26 2.90
CA SER A 196 -1.78 6.00 2.57
C SER A 196 -2.69 6.05 3.79
N LEU A 197 -3.42 7.15 3.95
CA LEU A 197 -4.47 7.24 4.97
C LEU A 197 -5.62 6.26 4.71
N THR A 198 -5.77 5.80 3.47
CA THR A 198 -6.73 4.75 3.07
C THR A 198 -6.59 3.49 3.91
N LYS A 199 -5.34 3.04 4.12
CA LYS A 199 -5.05 1.79 4.84
C LYS A 199 -5.17 1.99 6.34
N ARG A 200 -4.50 3.00 6.86
CA ARG A 200 -4.50 3.37 8.28
C ARG A 200 -5.90 3.52 8.85
N PHE A 201 -6.80 4.18 8.14
CA PHE A 201 -8.14 4.52 8.63
C PHE A 201 -9.28 3.72 7.97
N ALA A 202 -8.98 2.74 7.12
CA ALA A 202 -9.96 1.94 6.38
C ALA A 202 -10.98 2.77 5.59
N VAL A 203 -10.52 3.82 4.91
CA VAL A 203 -11.36 4.77 4.15
C VAL A 203 -11.02 4.79 2.65
N PRO A 204 -11.08 3.64 1.94
CA PRO A 204 -10.63 3.57 0.55
C PRO A 204 -11.45 4.49 -0.39
N GLY A 205 -12.70 4.74 -0.10
CA GLY A 205 -13.58 5.59 -0.89
C GLY A 205 -13.27 7.08 -0.81
N LEU A 206 -12.59 7.55 0.24
CA LEU A 206 -12.24 8.97 0.42
C LEU A 206 -11.07 9.41 -0.45
N ARG A 207 -10.18 8.49 -0.83
CA ARG A 207 -8.99 8.81 -1.64
C ARG A 207 -8.09 9.82 -0.94
N LEU A 208 -7.40 9.41 0.12
CA LEU A 208 -6.42 10.23 0.86
C LEU A 208 -5.07 9.54 0.97
N GLY A 209 -4.01 10.29 0.69
CA GLY A 209 -2.63 9.93 0.90
C GLY A 209 -1.77 11.19 0.90
N TYR A 210 -0.50 11.03 1.16
CA TYR A 210 0.44 12.15 1.13
C TYR A 210 1.87 11.67 0.84
N LEU A 211 2.71 12.60 0.44
CA LEU A 211 4.15 12.45 0.28
C LEU A 211 4.86 13.25 1.36
N THR A 212 6.00 12.74 1.83
CA THR A 212 6.96 13.50 2.63
C THR A 212 8.36 13.44 2.00
N GLY A 213 9.14 14.51 2.18
CA GLY A 213 10.50 14.58 1.67
C GLY A 213 11.03 16.01 1.57
N ASP A 214 12.21 16.18 1.02
CA ASP A 214 12.84 17.49 0.83
C ASP A 214 11.91 18.47 0.13
N ALA A 215 11.78 19.68 0.68
CA ALA A 215 10.84 20.70 0.20
C ALA A 215 11.04 21.07 -1.28
N LYS A 216 12.30 21.05 -1.80
CA LYS A 216 12.57 21.35 -3.21
C LYS A 216 12.11 20.23 -4.13
N LEU A 217 12.28 18.97 -3.70
CA LEU A 217 11.75 17.81 -4.43
C LEU A 217 10.23 17.86 -4.46
N LEU A 218 9.58 18.13 -3.32
CA LEU A 218 8.12 18.24 -3.25
C LEU A 218 7.58 19.44 -4.01
N ALA A 219 8.26 20.58 -4.02
CA ALA A 219 7.87 21.72 -4.86
C ALA A 219 7.84 21.37 -6.35
N ARG A 220 8.80 20.57 -6.80
CA ARG A 220 8.79 20.04 -8.18
C ARG A 220 7.59 19.13 -8.43
N VAL A 221 7.26 18.23 -7.50
CA VAL A 221 6.09 17.34 -7.63
C VAL A 221 4.79 18.16 -7.59
N ARG A 222 4.68 19.11 -6.66
CA ARG A 222 3.52 20.00 -6.50
C ARG A 222 3.22 20.79 -7.77
N SER A 223 4.23 21.21 -8.54
CA SER A 223 4.04 21.94 -9.81
C SER A 223 3.30 21.12 -10.89
N HIS A 224 3.17 19.82 -10.72
CA HIS A 224 2.40 18.94 -11.60
C HIS A 224 1.01 18.59 -11.04
N GLN A 225 0.72 18.96 -9.78
CA GLN A 225 -0.58 18.69 -9.18
C GLN A 225 -1.62 19.72 -9.69
N MET A 226 -2.76 19.23 -10.14
CA MET A 226 -3.87 20.10 -10.52
C MET A 226 -4.48 20.74 -9.26
N PRO A 227 -4.93 22.02 -9.34
CA PRO A 227 -5.73 22.62 -8.28
C PRO A 227 -6.96 21.74 -7.96
N TRP A 228 -7.41 21.76 -6.70
CA TRP A 228 -8.57 20.98 -6.22
C TRP A 228 -8.44 19.47 -6.42
N ALA A 229 -7.22 18.94 -6.38
CA ALA A 229 -6.95 17.52 -6.57
C ALA A 229 -7.61 16.63 -5.50
N VAL A 230 -7.81 17.17 -4.30
CA VAL A 230 -8.43 16.47 -3.17
C VAL A 230 -9.84 17.02 -2.94
N ASN A 231 -10.85 16.13 -2.87
CA ASN A 231 -12.23 16.54 -2.69
C ASN A 231 -12.54 17.04 -1.28
N ALA A 232 -13.54 17.90 -1.15
CA ALA A 232 -13.90 18.56 0.11
C ALA A 232 -14.19 17.59 1.26
N LEU A 233 -14.92 16.49 1.01
CA LEU A 233 -15.23 15.50 2.05
C LEU A 233 -13.98 14.73 2.50
N ALA A 234 -13.04 14.51 1.60
CA ALA A 234 -11.76 13.89 1.95
C ALA A 234 -10.91 14.80 2.86
N LEU A 235 -10.89 16.11 2.59
CA LEU A 235 -10.21 17.09 3.45
C LEU A 235 -10.81 17.13 4.85
N GLU A 236 -12.13 17.25 4.96
CA GLU A 236 -12.86 17.20 6.24
C GLU A 236 -12.59 15.91 7.01
N ALA A 237 -12.68 14.76 6.32
CA ALA A 237 -12.38 13.46 6.91
C ALA A 237 -10.93 13.33 7.38
N GLY A 238 -9.98 13.80 6.56
CA GLY A 238 -8.56 13.74 6.87
C GLY A 238 -8.22 14.51 8.14
N GLU A 239 -8.71 15.74 8.27
CA GLU A 239 -8.51 16.54 9.48
C GLU A 239 -9.14 15.89 10.71
N TRP A 240 -10.36 15.39 10.58
CA TRP A 240 -11.05 14.75 11.70
C TRP A 240 -10.34 13.48 12.18
N LEU A 241 -9.89 12.65 11.23
CA LEU A 241 -9.18 11.41 11.53
C LEU A 241 -7.83 11.66 12.20
N LEU A 242 -7.05 12.61 11.67
CA LEU A 242 -5.73 12.93 12.22
C LEU A 242 -5.82 13.55 13.61
N LYS A 243 -6.79 14.44 13.85
CA LYS A 243 -7.02 15.05 15.18
C LYS A 243 -7.42 14.04 16.25
N ARG A 244 -8.09 12.95 15.88
CA ARG A 244 -8.47 11.88 16.80
C ARG A 244 -7.35 10.87 17.04
N GLY A 245 -6.45 10.71 16.08
CA GLY A 245 -5.36 9.73 16.15
C GLY A 245 -5.83 8.27 16.06
N GLY A 246 -4.89 7.35 16.20
CA GLY A 246 -5.17 5.91 16.18
C GLY A 246 -5.21 5.32 14.76
N CYS A 247 -5.44 4.01 14.72
CA CYS A 247 -5.65 3.23 13.50
C CYS A 247 -7.07 2.63 13.52
N CYS A 248 -7.55 2.20 12.39
CA CYS A 248 -8.89 1.62 12.24
C CYS A 248 -9.07 0.25 12.90
N VAL A 249 -7.97 -0.44 13.20
CA VAL A 249 -8.01 -1.79 13.78
C VAL A 249 -8.29 -1.70 15.27
N PRO A 250 -9.39 -2.30 15.79
CA PRO A 250 -9.81 -2.15 17.18
C PRO A 250 -8.95 -2.94 18.18
N VAL A 251 -8.18 -3.91 17.69
CA VAL A 251 -7.26 -4.72 18.50
C VAL A 251 -5.84 -4.14 18.45
N SER A 252 -5.00 -4.52 19.39
CA SER A 252 -3.58 -4.12 19.31
C SER A 252 -2.93 -4.68 18.05
N LEU A 253 -1.98 -3.94 17.46
CA LEU A 253 -1.24 -4.40 16.30
C LEU A 253 -0.60 -5.77 16.51
N GLY A 254 -0.03 -6.01 17.73
CA GLY A 254 0.54 -7.31 18.06
C GLY A 254 -0.48 -8.45 18.00
N ALA A 255 -1.70 -8.24 18.51
CA ALA A 255 -2.77 -9.25 18.44
C ALA A 255 -3.20 -9.49 16.97
N TYR A 256 -3.28 -8.44 16.17
CA TYR A 256 -3.63 -8.56 14.75
C TYR A 256 -2.56 -9.35 13.97
N LEU A 257 -1.28 -9.07 14.20
CA LEU A 257 -0.18 -9.82 13.58
C LEU A 257 -0.07 -11.27 14.08
N ASN A 258 -0.43 -11.54 15.35
CA ASN A 258 -0.54 -12.91 15.84
C ASN A 258 -1.65 -13.68 15.12
N GLU A 259 -2.77 -13.04 14.80
CA GLU A 259 -3.83 -13.65 13.98
C GLU A 259 -3.34 -13.90 12.54
N THR A 260 -2.53 -13.02 11.97
CA THR A 260 -1.89 -13.27 10.67
C THR A 260 -0.97 -14.50 10.71
N ALA A 261 -0.20 -14.64 11.77
CA ALA A 261 0.65 -15.81 11.96
C ALA A 261 -0.17 -17.10 12.12
N ARG A 262 -1.29 -17.05 12.88
CA ARG A 262 -2.22 -18.17 13.00
C ARG A 262 -2.84 -18.57 11.67
N LEU A 263 -3.31 -17.60 10.88
CA LEU A 263 -3.84 -17.84 9.53
C LEU A 263 -2.80 -18.50 8.65
N ARG A 264 -1.55 -18.01 8.67
CA ARG A 264 -0.43 -18.59 7.92
C ARG A 264 -0.21 -20.06 8.28
N GLU A 265 -0.13 -20.39 9.58
CA GLU A 265 0.09 -21.75 10.07
C GLU A 265 -1.03 -22.69 9.62
N ARG A 266 -2.29 -22.26 9.73
CA ARG A 266 -3.44 -23.04 9.28
C ARG A 266 -3.44 -23.28 7.78
N MET A 267 -3.09 -22.28 6.98
CA MET A 267 -2.97 -22.43 5.53
C MET A 267 -1.83 -23.38 5.16
N GLN A 268 -0.68 -23.30 5.82
CA GLN A 268 0.45 -24.20 5.61
C GLN A 268 0.10 -25.66 5.94
N ALA A 269 -0.70 -25.89 6.99
CA ALA A 269 -1.14 -27.22 7.41
C ALA A 269 -1.98 -27.96 6.35
N LEU A 270 -2.54 -27.25 5.34
CA LEU A 270 -3.22 -27.89 4.20
C LEU A 270 -2.27 -28.66 3.28
N GLY A 271 -0.95 -28.46 3.38
CA GLY A 271 0.06 -29.19 2.62
C GLY A 271 0.14 -28.86 1.12
N ALA A 272 -0.92 -28.31 0.54
CA ALA A 272 -1.02 -27.93 -0.86
C ALA A 272 -0.62 -26.47 -1.15
N LEU A 273 -0.35 -25.68 -0.10
CA LEU A 273 0.01 -24.28 -0.18
C LEU A 273 1.45 -24.06 0.26
N GLU A 274 2.06 -23.06 -0.34
CA GLU A 274 3.32 -22.46 0.10
C GLU A 274 3.00 -21.03 0.54
N VAL A 275 3.21 -20.72 1.83
CA VAL A 275 2.81 -19.43 2.42
C VAL A 275 4.04 -18.71 2.93
N TRP A 276 4.29 -17.52 2.41
CA TRP A 276 5.45 -16.71 2.80
C TRP A 276 5.30 -16.10 4.19
N GLU A 277 6.42 -15.87 4.85
CA GLU A 277 6.46 -15.05 6.05
C GLU A 277 6.13 -13.60 5.72
N SER A 278 5.40 -12.96 6.63
CA SER A 278 4.98 -11.58 6.48
C SER A 278 5.25 -10.81 7.77
N ASP A 279 5.69 -9.57 7.63
CA ASP A 279 5.84 -8.61 8.72
C ASP A 279 4.59 -7.71 8.87
N THR A 280 3.52 -7.99 8.09
CA THR A 280 2.28 -7.20 8.04
C THR A 280 1.04 -8.09 8.18
N HIS A 281 -0.13 -7.53 7.93
CA HIS A 281 -1.45 -8.15 8.05
C HIS A 281 -1.93 -8.87 6.77
N PHE A 282 -1.06 -9.18 5.81
CA PHE A 282 -1.44 -9.93 4.61
C PHE A 282 -0.36 -10.93 4.24
N LEU A 283 -0.77 -12.01 3.58
CA LEU A 283 0.06 -13.15 3.22
C LEU A 283 0.09 -13.34 1.70
N LEU A 284 1.28 -13.50 1.14
CA LEU A 284 1.46 -14.04 -0.21
C LEU A 284 1.47 -15.56 -0.14
N VAL A 285 0.69 -16.18 -1.00
CA VAL A 285 0.46 -17.62 -1.01
C VAL A 285 0.60 -18.15 -2.43
N ARG A 286 1.21 -19.32 -2.57
CA ARG A 286 1.30 -20.06 -3.84
C ARG A 286 0.57 -21.38 -3.73
N LEU A 287 -0.26 -21.68 -4.71
CA LEU A 287 -0.80 -23.02 -4.93
C LEU A 287 0.30 -23.92 -5.48
N ARG A 288 0.51 -25.10 -4.89
CA ARG A 288 1.43 -26.09 -5.46
C ARG A 288 0.87 -26.71 -6.75
N MET A 289 -0.47 -26.73 -6.88
CA MET A 289 -1.20 -27.16 -8.06
C MET A 289 -2.43 -26.26 -8.27
N GLY A 290 -2.77 -25.99 -9.53
CA GLY A 290 -3.91 -25.15 -9.88
C GLY A 290 -3.56 -23.69 -10.10
N LYS A 291 -4.59 -22.87 -10.35
CA LYS A 291 -4.45 -21.45 -10.68
C LYS A 291 -5.20 -20.58 -9.66
N ALA A 292 -4.57 -19.50 -9.24
CA ALA A 292 -5.16 -18.52 -8.30
C ALA A 292 -6.48 -17.94 -8.81
N ALA A 293 -6.59 -17.68 -10.12
CA ALA A 293 -7.83 -17.20 -10.74
C ALA A 293 -8.99 -18.21 -10.58
N ALA A 294 -8.72 -19.53 -10.72
CA ALA A 294 -9.74 -20.55 -10.54
C ALA A 294 -10.20 -20.65 -9.08
N LEU A 295 -9.26 -20.62 -8.13
CA LEU A 295 -9.57 -20.58 -6.71
C LEU A 295 -10.39 -19.33 -6.36
N LYS A 296 -9.98 -18.15 -6.83
CA LYS A 296 -10.69 -16.89 -6.59
C LYS A 296 -12.13 -16.95 -7.08
N GLU A 297 -12.33 -17.42 -8.31
CA GLU A 297 -13.67 -17.52 -8.89
C GLU A 297 -14.55 -18.50 -8.10
N TRP A 298 -14.04 -19.69 -7.77
CA TRP A 298 -14.77 -20.66 -6.98
C TRP A 298 -15.12 -20.13 -5.58
N LEU A 299 -14.14 -19.55 -4.86
CA LEU A 299 -14.37 -18.96 -3.54
C LEU A 299 -15.48 -17.88 -3.60
N MET A 300 -15.44 -17.05 -4.62
CA MET A 300 -16.45 -16.02 -4.78
C MET A 300 -17.82 -16.59 -5.13
N GLN A 301 -17.90 -17.55 -6.05
CA GLN A 301 -19.16 -18.15 -6.51
C GLN A 301 -19.80 -19.08 -5.47
N GLU A 302 -19.04 -19.88 -4.76
CA GLU A 302 -19.58 -20.86 -3.82
C GLU A 302 -19.68 -20.34 -2.38
N LYS A 303 -18.74 -19.47 -1.97
CA LYS A 303 -18.61 -19.05 -0.57
C LYS A 303 -18.83 -17.54 -0.34
N GLY A 304 -18.85 -16.73 -1.40
CA GLY A 304 -18.90 -15.27 -1.26
C GLY A 304 -17.60 -14.68 -0.66
N ILE A 305 -16.48 -15.36 -0.84
CA ILE A 305 -15.17 -14.97 -0.32
C ILE A 305 -14.31 -14.42 -1.46
N LEU A 306 -13.81 -13.21 -1.30
CA LEU A 306 -12.94 -12.57 -2.29
C LEU A 306 -11.48 -12.57 -1.85
N ILE A 307 -10.61 -13.15 -2.68
CA ILE A 307 -9.16 -13.11 -2.53
C ILE A 307 -8.52 -12.30 -3.67
N ARG A 308 -7.24 -11.93 -3.53
CA ARG A 308 -6.49 -11.24 -4.56
C ARG A 308 -5.68 -12.23 -5.40
N ASP A 309 -6.05 -12.43 -6.66
CA ASP A 309 -5.20 -13.10 -7.66
C ASP A 309 -3.94 -12.24 -7.90
N ALA A 310 -2.77 -12.78 -7.55
CA ALA A 310 -1.49 -12.08 -7.61
C ALA A 310 -0.69 -12.37 -8.90
N SER A 311 -1.27 -13.04 -9.88
CA SER A 311 -0.61 -13.42 -11.15
C SER A 311 -0.12 -12.23 -11.98
N ASN A 312 -0.67 -11.03 -11.76
CA ASN A 312 -0.27 -9.81 -12.46
C ASN A 312 0.87 -9.03 -11.80
N PHE A 313 1.39 -9.49 -10.67
CA PHE A 313 2.63 -8.93 -10.10
C PHE A 313 3.83 -9.47 -10.88
N GLU A 314 4.67 -8.57 -11.38
CA GLU A 314 5.85 -8.96 -12.14
C GLU A 314 6.78 -9.86 -11.30
N GLY A 315 7.13 -11.03 -11.84
CA GLY A 315 7.92 -12.05 -11.15
C GLY A 315 7.10 -13.13 -10.45
N LEU A 316 5.76 -13.01 -10.42
CA LEU A 316 4.86 -14.06 -9.95
C LEU A 316 4.14 -14.72 -11.14
N ASP A 317 3.77 -15.99 -10.97
CA ASP A 317 3.02 -16.75 -11.95
C ASP A 317 1.52 -16.89 -11.57
N ASP A 318 0.74 -17.64 -12.34
CA ASP A 318 -0.70 -17.80 -12.16
C ASP A 318 -1.10 -18.69 -10.96
N SER A 319 -0.13 -19.19 -10.20
CA SER A 319 -0.36 -19.93 -8.97
C SER A 319 -0.41 -19.06 -7.71
N TYR A 320 -0.04 -17.79 -7.81
CA TYR A 320 0.06 -16.90 -6.64
C TYR A 320 -1.22 -16.12 -6.36
N PHE A 321 -1.56 -16.04 -5.09
CA PHE A 321 -2.63 -15.17 -4.58
C PHE A 321 -2.21 -14.50 -3.27
N ARG A 322 -2.91 -13.43 -2.90
CA ARG A 322 -2.70 -12.71 -1.65
C ARG A 322 -4.00 -12.65 -0.87
N VAL A 323 -3.90 -12.78 0.45
CA VAL A 323 -5.01 -12.62 1.40
C VAL A 323 -4.61 -11.66 2.52
N ALA A 324 -5.50 -10.73 2.88
CA ALA A 324 -5.36 -9.89 4.06
C ALA A 324 -6.07 -10.54 5.23
N THR A 325 -5.45 -10.52 6.41
CA THR A 325 -6.05 -11.04 7.64
C THR A 325 -7.32 -10.28 7.99
N GLN A 326 -8.36 -11.00 8.33
CA GLN A 326 -9.64 -10.51 8.82
C GLN A 326 -9.89 -11.02 10.24
N ASP A 327 -11.13 -11.06 10.70
CA ASP A 327 -11.47 -11.64 11.99
C ASP A 327 -11.22 -13.15 12.02
N PRO A 328 -10.99 -13.76 13.22
CA PRO A 328 -10.64 -15.17 13.33
C PRO A 328 -11.65 -16.11 12.67
N GLU A 329 -12.93 -15.82 12.78
CA GLU A 329 -14.01 -16.62 12.18
C GLU A 329 -13.98 -16.59 10.65
N GLU A 330 -13.73 -15.41 10.06
CA GLU A 330 -13.58 -15.27 8.62
C GLU A 330 -12.30 -15.96 8.11
N ASN A 331 -11.20 -15.84 8.85
CA ASN A 331 -9.94 -16.51 8.54
C ASN A 331 -10.11 -18.03 8.56
N ASP A 332 -10.85 -18.57 9.53
CA ASP A 332 -11.16 -19.99 9.61
C ASP A 332 -12.02 -20.43 8.44
N LEU A 333 -13.05 -19.68 8.09
CA LEU A 333 -13.91 -19.94 6.94
C LEU A 333 -13.10 -19.95 5.63
N LEU A 334 -12.13 -19.03 5.45
CA LEU A 334 -11.25 -19.03 4.28
C LEU A 334 -10.46 -20.32 4.18
N VAL A 335 -9.82 -20.75 5.28
CA VAL A 335 -9.00 -21.98 5.30
C VAL A 335 -9.83 -23.20 5.01
N GLU A 336 -11.01 -23.34 5.62
CA GLU A 336 -11.94 -24.45 5.37
C GLU A 336 -12.44 -24.46 3.94
N SER A 337 -12.75 -23.30 3.36
CA SER A 337 -13.17 -23.20 1.97
C SER A 337 -12.05 -23.57 0.97
N ILE A 338 -10.80 -23.18 1.26
CA ILE A 338 -9.66 -23.59 0.45
C ILE A 338 -9.45 -25.11 0.56
N ALA A 339 -9.56 -25.68 1.76
CA ALA A 339 -9.44 -27.13 1.96
C ALA A 339 -10.50 -27.90 1.14
N GLU A 340 -11.75 -27.43 1.11
CA GLU A 340 -12.81 -28.00 0.28
C GLU A 340 -12.45 -27.91 -1.22
N TRP A 341 -12.01 -26.75 -1.69
CA TRP A 341 -11.61 -26.56 -3.08
C TRP A 341 -10.47 -27.51 -3.52
N LEU A 342 -9.53 -27.80 -2.64
CA LEU A 342 -8.41 -28.70 -2.90
C LEU A 342 -8.83 -30.18 -3.05
N THR A 343 -10.07 -30.53 -2.70
CA THR A 343 -10.61 -31.89 -2.87
C THR A 343 -11.40 -32.10 -4.15
N ILE A 344 -11.66 -31.01 -4.89
CA ILE A 344 -12.40 -31.01 -6.17
C ILE A 344 -11.42 -31.16 -7.33
#